data_66c39a26a43aa43b0ef4c7779d7d7c4a
#
_entry.id   66c39a26a43aa43b0ef4c7779d7d7c4a
#
_cell.length_a   1.000
_cell.length_b   1.000
_cell.length_c   1.000
_cell.angle_alpha   90.00
_cell.angle_beta   90.00
_cell.angle_gamma   90.00
#
_symmetry.space_group_name_H-M   'P 1'
#
loop_
_entity.id
_entity.type
_entity.pdbx_description
1 polymer ?
#
loop_
_entity_poly.entity_id
_entity_poly.type
_entity_poly.pdbx_seq_one_letter_code
_entity_poly.pdbx_strand_id
1 'polypeptide(L)'
;MASAKKNKDINHNSLVAIKPITDNQKVVFDTWKKGKNQFLFGAAGPGKTFISIYLAMQAVMDLKAKPEKVILVRSLIPTREIGFLPVDEEDKAALYQVPYQNMVQFMFEMPNEQSFSNRYDRLKGQGTLYFLSTSFLRGLTFDNAIIIVDECQNINFHELDTIITRVGQDSRIMFCGDFDQTDLQKTNEKNGLHDFLRILGEMEEFNCTEFTIGDIVRSGFVRSYLINKIKLGIGME
;
A
#
# COMPACT_ATOMS: atom_id res chain seq x y z
N MET A 1 -21.16 -6.75 -3.63
CA MET A 1 -20.25 -7.67 -2.88
C MET A 1 -20.91 -7.98 -1.55
N ALA A 2 -20.94 -9.25 -1.13
CA ALA A 2 -21.51 -9.61 0.17
C ALA A 2 -20.69 -8.98 1.30
N SER A 3 -21.37 -8.44 2.33
CA SER A 3 -20.74 -7.94 3.54
C SER A 3 -19.92 -9.06 4.19
N ALA A 4 -18.63 -8.86 4.34
CA ALA A 4 -17.77 -9.79 5.06
C ALA A 4 -18.15 -9.74 6.54
N LYS A 5 -18.64 -10.85 7.10
CA LYS A 5 -18.87 -10.93 8.55
C LYS A 5 -17.53 -10.83 9.25
N LYS A 6 -17.30 -9.73 10.01
CA LYS A 6 -16.10 -9.58 10.84
C LYS A 6 -15.91 -10.81 11.72
N ASN A 7 -14.76 -11.44 11.57
CA ASN A 7 -14.44 -12.65 12.29
C ASN A 7 -14.00 -12.32 13.72
N LYS A 8 -14.75 -12.80 14.71
CA LYS A 8 -14.44 -12.61 16.14
C LYS A 8 -13.11 -13.24 16.58
N ASP A 9 -12.59 -14.20 15.80
CA ASP A 9 -11.35 -14.93 16.13
C ASP A 9 -10.08 -14.21 15.64
N ILE A 10 -10.21 -13.22 14.76
CA ILE A 10 -9.11 -12.40 14.26
C ILE A 10 -9.40 -10.96 14.65
N ASN A 11 -8.87 -10.52 15.76
CA ASN A 11 -8.99 -9.15 16.25
C ASN A 11 -7.62 -8.44 16.25
N HIS A 12 -7.61 -7.14 16.44
CA HIS A 12 -6.39 -6.32 16.41
C HIS A 12 -5.33 -6.76 17.45
N ASN A 13 -5.71 -7.46 18.52
CA ASN A 13 -4.77 -7.99 19.52
C ASN A 13 -3.91 -9.14 18.97
N SER A 14 -4.24 -9.67 17.78
CA SER A 14 -3.43 -10.66 17.10
C SER A 14 -2.26 -10.06 16.32
N LEU A 15 -2.23 -8.73 16.15
CA LEU A 15 -1.15 -8.04 15.46
C LEU A 15 -0.05 -7.64 16.44
N VAL A 16 1.19 -7.77 16.00
CA VAL A 16 2.36 -7.22 16.70
C VAL A 16 2.17 -5.71 16.86
N ALA A 17 2.49 -5.18 18.03
CA ALA A 17 2.39 -3.75 18.28
C ALA A 17 3.54 -3.01 17.57
N ILE A 18 3.27 -2.43 16.42
CA ILE A 18 4.23 -1.65 15.65
C ILE A 18 4.11 -0.18 16.03
N LYS A 19 5.24 0.44 16.35
CA LYS A 19 5.35 1.86 16.69
C LYS A 19 6.10 2.61 15.58
N PRO A 20 5.78 3.87 15.34
CA PRO A 20 6.56 4.71 14.43
C PRO A 20 7.99 4.87 14.95
N ILE A 21 8.97 4.80 14.05
CA ILE A 21 10.41 4.89 14.35
C ILE A 21 10.94 6.27 13.97
N THR A 22 10.31 6.95 13.00
CA THR A 22 10.69 8.29 12.53
C THR A 22 9.56 9.29 12.75
N ASP A 23 9.89 10.59 12.70
CA ASP A 23 8.88 11.64 12.88
C ASP A 23 7.83 11.63 11.77
N ASN A 24 8.23 11.38 10.51
CA ASN A 24 7.28 11.27 9.39
C ASN A 24 6.37 10.05 9.55
N GLN A 25 6.89 8.90 10.01
CA GLN A 25 6.04 7.77 10.36
C GLN A 25 5.03 8.14 11.46
N LYS A 26 5.46 8.90 12.48
CA LYS A 26 4.58 9.36 13.55
C LYS A 26 3.46 10.26 13.02
N VAL A 27 3.77 11.18 12.10
CA VAL A 27 2.76 12.02 11.44
C VAL A 27 1.70 11.16 10.74
N VAL A 28 2.11 10.11 10.02
CA VAL A 28 1.19 9.18 9.36
C VAL A 28 0.27 8.48 10.37
N PHE A 29 0.82 7.94 11.47
CA PHE A 29 0.02 7.28 12.50
C PHE A 29 -0.98 8.25 13.15
N ASP A 30 -0.57 9.47 13.47
CA ASP A 30 -1.39 10.45 14.15
C ASP A 30 -2.51 11.00 13.24
N THR A 31 -2.21 11.28 11.97
CA THR A 31 -3.19 11.76 11.01
C THR A 31 -4.16 10.65 10.57
N TRP A 32 -3.69 9.40 10.49
CA TRP A 32 -4.55 8.24 10.29
C TRP A 32 -5.57 8.09 11.41
N LYS A 33 -5.17 8.21 12.67
CA LYS A 33 -6.09 8.19 13.83
C LYS A 33 -7.13 9.31 13.79
N LYS A 34 -6.78 10.46 13.21
CA LYS A 34 -7.71 11.58 13.00
C LYS A 34 -8.69 11.36 11.83
N GLY A 35 -8.65 10.22 11.16
CA GLY A 35 -9.56 9.90 10.06
C GLY A 35 -9.10 10.34 8.68
N LYS A 36 -7.90 10.92 8.52
CA LYS A 36 -7.41 11.39 7.23
C LYS A 36 -6.98 10.25 6.31
N ASN A 37 -7.28 10.37 5.01
CA ASN A 37 -6.64 9.59 3.96
C ASN A 37 -5.16 9.94 3.89
N GLN A 38 -4.34 9.09 3.27
CA GLN A 38 -2.89 9.27 3.28
C GLN A 38 -2.31 9.25 1.86
N PHE A 39 -1.33 10.10 1.61
CA PHE A 39 -0.44 9.99 0.47
C PHE A 39 1.01 9.98 0.95
N LEU A 40 1.65 8.82 0.86
CA LEU A 40 3.00 8.54 1.38
C LEU A 40 3.96 8.45 0.20
N PHE A 41 4.88 9.42 0.08
CA PHE A 41 5.78 9.50 -1.06
C PHE A 41 7.23 9.81 -0.64
N GLY A 42 8.15 9.80 -1.60
CA GLY A 42 9.58 10.09 -1.40
C GLY A 42 10.43 8.83 -1.22
N ALA A 43 11.59 8.98 -0.60
CA ALA A 43 12.68 8.02 -0.59
C ALA A 43 12.28 6.55 -0.41
N ALA A 44 13.01 5.64 -1.03
CA ALA A 44 12.87 4.19 -0.82
C ALA A 44 13.31 3.78 0.60
N GLY A 45 12.65 2.80 1.18
CA GLY A 45 13.09 2.15 2.41
C GLY A 45 12.53 2.65 3.75
N PRO A 46 11.67 3.68 3.83
CA PRO A 46 11.04 4.10 5.10
C PRO A 46 9.88 3.22 5.54
N GLY A 47 9.46 2.24 4.74
CA GLY A 47 8.37 1.34 5.09
C GLY A 47 6.97 1.86 4.75
N LYS A 48 6.80 2.72 3.75
CA LYS A 48 5.50 3.30 3.33
C LYS A 48 4.42 2.24 3.20
N THR A 49 4.63 1.26 2.34
CA THR A 49 3.69 0.15 2.09
C THR A 49 3.43 -0.69 3.34
N PHE A 50 4.49 -1.00 4.10
CA PHE A 50 4.40 -1.77 5.34
C PHE A 50 3.50 -1.07 6.38
N ILE A 51 3.72 0.23 6.62
CA ILE A 51 2.92 1.03 7.56
C ILE A 51 1.47 1.11 7.08
N SER A 52 1.24 1.30 5.79
CA SER A 52 -0.11 1.37 5.21
C SER A 52 -0.88 0.07 5.41
N ILE A 53 -0.25 -1.07 5.15
CA ILE A 53 -0.86 -2.39 5.39
C ILE A 53 -1.13 -2.59 6.89
N TYR A 54 -0.20 -2.23 7.76
CA TYR A 54 -0.37 -2.37 9.21
C TYR A 54 -1.56 -1.56 9.71
N LEU A 55 -1.64 -0.28 9.37
CA LEU A 55 -2.74 0.59 9.79
C LEU A 55 -4.09 0.13 9.23
N ALA A 56 -4.11 -0.36 7.99
CA ALA A 56 -5.30 -0.92 7.38
C ALA A 56 -5.75 -2.21 8.08
N MET A 57 -4.82 -3.15 8.32
CA MET A 57 -5.12 -4.39 9.03
C MET A 57 -5.61 -4.13 10.46
N GLN A 58 -4.97 -3.19 11.16
CA GLN A 58 -5.40 -2.79 12.51
C GLN A 58 -6.83 -2.26 12.50
N ALA A 59 -7.19 -1.44 11.53
CA ALA A 59 -8.52 -0.84 11.42
C ALA A 59 -9.61 -1.88 11.05
N VAL A 60 -9.35 -2.79 10.10
CA VAL A 60 -10.35 -3.81 9.72
C VAL A 60 -10.52 -4.91 10.76
N MET A 61 -9.51 -5.14 11.61
CA MET A 61 -9.57 -6.07 12.71
C MET A 61 -10.25 -5.50 13.96
N ASP A 62 -10.38 -4.18 14.05
CA ASP A 62 -11.17 -3.56 15.11
C ASP A 62 -12.66 -3.83 14.85
N LEU A 63 -13.29 -4.61 15.73
CA LEU A 63 -14.69 -4.99 15.62
C LEU A 63 -15.65 -3.80 15.69
N LYS A 64 -15.20 -2.65 16.20
CA LYS A 64 -15.98 -1.42 16.33
C LYS A 64 -15.83 -0.50 15.11
N ALA A 65 -14.76 -0.68 14.32
CA ALA A 65 -14.54 0.13 13.14
C ALA A 65 -15.45 -0.30 11.98
N LYS A 66 -15.82 0.63 11.10
CA LYS A 66 -16.70 0.34 9.97
C LYS A 66 -16.01 -0.42 8.82
N PRO A 67 -14.73 -0.11 8.44
CA PRO A 67 -14.08 -0.86 7.38
C PRO A 67 -13.97 -2.35 7.71
N GLU A 68 -14.30 -3.20 6.74
CA GLU A 68 -14.35 -4.66 6.91
C GLU A 68 -13.28 -5.37 6.07
N LYS A 69 -12.69 -4.68 5.09
CA LYS A 69 -11.77 -5.26 4.12
C LYS A 69 -10.64 -4.32 3.75
N VAL A 70 -9.48 -4.90 3.49
CA VAL A 70 -8.32 -4.25 2.90
C VAL A 70 -8.25 -4.63 1.43
N ILE A 71 -8.08 -3.65 0.57
CA ILE A 71 -7.92 -3.83 -0.87
C ILE A 71 -6.56 -3.27 -1.27
N LEU A 72 -5.64 -4.17 -1.63
CA LEU A 72 -4.34 -3.80 -2.18
C LEU A 72 -4.45 -3.66 -3.69
N VAL A 73 -4.13 -2.48 -4.18
CA VAL A 73 -4.16 -2.14 -5.62
C VAL A 73 -2.74 -1.89 -6.08
N ARG A 74 -2.34 -2.52 -7.16
CA ARG A 74 -1.05 -2.29 -7.82
C ARG A 74 -1.22 -2.34 -9.33
N SER A 75 -0.45 -1.53 -10.06
CA SER A 75 -0.30 -1.68 -11.51
C SER A 75 0.50 -2.95 -11.82
N LEU A 76 0.01 -3.76 -12.75
CA LEU A 76 0.71 -4.94 -13.26
C LEU A 76 1.48 -4.59 -14.55
N ILE A 77 2.11 -3.42 -14.61
CA ILE A 77 3.02 -3.12 -15.74
C ILE A 77 4.15 -4.15 -15.65
N PRO A 78 4.38 -4.95 -16.70
CA PRO A 78 5.52 -5.86 -16.72
C PRO A 78 6.80 -5.01 -16.62
N THR A 79 7.49 -5.09 -15.50
CA THR A 79 8.86 -4.61 -15.44
C THR A 79 9.66 -5.41 -16.46
N ARG A 80 10.57 -4.77 -17.21
CA ARG A 80 11.37 -5.38 -18.29
C ARG A 80 12.11 -6.67 -17.89
N GLU A 81 12.18 -6.95 -16.58
CA GLU A 81 12.90 -8.09 -16.01
C GLU A 81 12.11 -9.40 -15.99
N ILE A 82 10.78 -9.33 -16.05
CA ILE A 82 9.95 -10.55 -16.21
C ILE A 82 9.69 -10.69 -17.70
N GLY A 83 10.66 -11.24 -18.44
CA GLY A 83 10.49 -11.60 -19.83
C GLY A 83 9.19 -12.39 -20.04
N PHE A 84 8.75 -12.54 -21.29
CA PHE A 84 7.61 -13.34 -21.73
C PHE A 84 7.70 -14.77 -21.16
N LEU A 85 7.40 -14.91 -19.85
CA LEU A 85 7.07 -16.22 -19.31
C LEU A 85 5.66 -16.53 -19.81
N PRO A 86 5.45 -17.68 -20.43
CA PRO A 86 4.11 -18.17 -20.77
C PRO A 86 3.44 -18.69 -19.49
N VAL A 87 3.13 -17.77 -18.60
CA VAL A 87 2.48 -18.04 -17.32
C VAL A 87 1.15 -17.30 -17.38
N ASP A 88 0.08 -17.94 -16.98
CA ASP A 88 -1.27 -17.36 -16.93
C ASP A 88 -1.29 -16.10 -16.06
N GLU A 89 -2.24 -15.19 -16.36
CA GLU A 89 -2.39 -13.92 -15.63
C GLU A 89 -2.57 -14.13 -14.12
N GLU A 90 -3.20 -15.23 -13.71
CA GLU A 90 -3.40 -15.60 -12.30
C GLU A 90 -2.09 -15.94 -11.61
N ASP A 91 -1.20 -16.67 -12.27
CA ASP A 91 0.12 -17.01 -11.71
C ASP A 91 1.04 -15.80 -11.62
N LYS A 92 0.97 -14.88 -12.61
CA LYS A 92 1.67 -13.59 -12.52
C LYS A 92 1.16 -12.76 -11.35
N ALA A 93 -0.15 -12.67 -11.19
CA ALA A 93 -0.76 -11.96 -10.07
C ALA A 93 -0.34 -12.56 -8.71
N ALA A 94 -0.17 -13.88 -8.62
CA ALA A 94 0.31 -14.56 -7.42
C ALA A 94 1.74 -14.14 -7.04
N LEU A 95 2.65 -14.03 -8.01
CA LEU A 95 4.03 -13.59 -7.76
C LEU A 95 4.09 -12.16 -7.21
N TYR A 96 3.24 -11.27 -7.71
CA TYR A 96 3.16 -9.89 -7.19
C TYR A 96 2.59 -9.80 -5.76
N GLN A 97 1.91 -10.84 -5.27
CA GLN A 97 1.35 -10.89 -3.91
C GLN A 97 2.39 -11.30 -2.86
N VAL A 98 3.45 -12.01 -3.24
CA VAL A 98 4.45 -12.56 -2.30
C VAL A 98 5.06 -11.49 -1.37
N PRO A 99 5.50 -10.31 -1.83
CA PRO A 99 6.04 -9.28 -0.94
C PRO A 99 5.04 -8.83 0.12
N TYR A 100 3.77 -8.68 -0.25
CA TYR A 100 2.71 -8.27 0.68
C TYR A 100 2.37 -9.40 1.66
N GLN A 101 2.37 -10.65 1.21
CA GLN A 101 2.20 -11.80 2.08
C GLN A 101 3.28 -11.84 3.16
N ASN A 102 4.55 -11.61 2.80
CA ASN A 102 5.66 -11.53 3.75
C ASN A 102 5.49 -10.37 4.75
N MET A 103 5.01 -9.21 4.29
CA MET A 103 4.71 -8.08 5.19
C MET A 103 3.60 -8.44 6.18
N VAL A 104 2.51 -9.04 5.72
CA VAL A 104 1.41 -9.49 6.57
C VAL A 104 1.89 -10.56 7.55
N GLN A 105 2.76 -11.49 7.10
CA GLN A 105 3.35 -12.51 7.97
C GLN A 105 4.11 -11.89 9.14
N PHE A 106 4.92 -10.89 8.89
CA PHE A 106 5.66 -10.18 9.93
C PHE A 106 4.74 -9.48 10.95
N MET A 107 3.56 -9.06 10.53
CA MET A 107 2.58 -8.38 11.40
C MET A 107 1.85 -9.33 12.35
N PHE A 108 1.88 -10.64 12.08
CA PHE A 108 1.29 -11.65 12.93
C PHE A 108 2.38 -12.50 13.58
N GLU A 109 2.46 -12.47 14.88
CA GLU A 109 3.37 -13.34 15.63
C GLU A 109 2.82 -14.77 15.64
N MET A 110 3.24 -15.58 14.67
CA MET A 110 2.76 -16.95 14.48
C MET A 110 3.85 -17.96 14.83
N PRO A 111 3.48 -19.11 15.45
CA PRO A 111 4.46 -20.09 15.91
C PRO A 111 5.22 -20.80 14.79
N ASN A 112 4.66 -20.85 13.59
CA ASN A 112 5.26 -21.46 12.41
C ASN A 112 4.59 -20.98 11.12
N GLU A 113 5.25 -21.29 10.00
CA GLU A 113 4.80 -20.89 8.65
C GLU A 113 3.43 -21.48 8.27
N GLN A 114 3.17 -22.73 8.62
CA GLN A 114 1.87 -23.37 8.34
C GLN A 114 0.71 -22.65 9.05
N SER A 115 0.90 -22.24 10.29
CA SER A 115 -0.11 -21.48 11.05
C SER A 115 -0.38 -20.13 10.42
N PHE A 116 0.64 -19.49 9.86
CA PHE A 116 0.50 -18.26 9.13
C PHE A 116 -0.25 -18.48 7.81
N SER A 117 0.15 -19.48 7.00
CA SER A 117 -0.52 -19.79 5.73
C SER A 117 -2.02 -20.02 5.93
N ASN A 118 -2.40 -20.84 6.92
CA ASN A 118 -3.80 -21.07 7.25
C ASN A 118 -4.54 -19.76 7.62
N ARG A 119 -3.89 -18.86 8.37
CA ARG A 119 -4.49 -17.56 8.71
C ARG A 119 -4.62 -16.65 7.51
N TYR A 120 -3.60 -16.59 6.67
CA TYR A 120 -3.60 -15.77 5.47
C TYR A 120 -4.68 -16.20 4.47
N ASP A 121 -4.79 -17.51 4.23
CA ASP A 121 -5.83 -18.09 3.39
C ASP A 121 -7.24 -17.82 3.96
N ARG A 122 -7.37 -17.83 5.29
CA ARG A 122 -8.61 -17.45 5.96
C ARG A 122 -8.94 -15.97 5.76
N LEU A 123 -7.99 -15.06 5.86
CA LEU A 123 -8.19 -13.62 5.57
C LEU A 123 -8.66 -13.41 4.14
N LYS A 124 -8.06 -14.10 3.17
CA LYS A 124 -8.49 -14.07 1.76
C LYS A 124 -9.86 -14.69 1.56
N GLY A 125 -10.09 -15.90 2.06
CA GLY A 125 -11.33 -16.64 1.91
C GLY A 125 -12.53 -15.96 2.57
N GLN A 126 -12.33 -15.19 3.63
CA GLN A 126 -13.37 -14.39 4.28
C GLN A 126 -13.57 -13.01 3.63
N GLY A 127 -12.77 -12.67 2.62
CA GLY A 127 -12.87 -11.37 1.98
C GLY A 127 -12.38 -10.21 2.84
N THR A 128 -11.50 -10.47 3.81
CA THR A 128 -10.86 -9.41 4.60
C THR A 128 -9.68 -8.78 3.88
N LEU A 129 -9.01 -9.53 3.00
CA LEU A 129 -7.87 -9.08 2.23
C LEU A 129 -8.06 -9.42 0.75
N TYR A 130 -7.97 -8.41 -0.11
CA TYR A 130 -8.06 -8.51 -1.57
C TYR A 130 -6.83 -7.94 -2.24
N PHE A 131 -6.48 -8.54 -3.38
CA PHE A 131 -5.52 -8.00 -4.33
C PHE A 131 -6.23 -7.70 -5.64
N LEU A 132 -6.05 -6.49 -6.15
CA LEU A 132 -6.62 -6.07 -7.43
C LEU A 132 -5.55 -5.36 -8.26
N SER A 133 -5.54 -5.62 -9.56
CA SER A 133 -4.81 -4.75 -10.46
C SER A 133 -5.66 -3.55 -10.86
N THR A 134 -5.00 -2.47 -11.30
CA THR A 134 -5.68 -1.26 -11.78
C THR A 134 -6.69 -1.54 -12.88
N SER A 135 -6.45 -2.56 -13.72
CA SER A 135 -7.31 -2.96 -14.83
C SER A 135 -8.70 -3.44 -14.38
N PHE A 136 -8.83 -3.97 -13.16
CA PHE A 136 -10.09 -4.55 -12.65
C PHE A 136 -10.93 -3.58 -11.82
N LEU A 137 -10.55 -2.32 -11.71
CA LEU A 137 -11.25 -1.36 -10.84
C LEU A 137 -12.42 -0.65 -11.52
N ARG A 138 -12.49 -0.69 -12.86
CA ARG A 138 -13.53 0.00 -13.60
C ARG A 138 -14.91 -0.56 -13.28
N GLY A 139 -15.86 0.34 -12.99
CA GLY A 139 -17.26 -0.03 -12.68
C GLY A 139 -17.49 -0.57 -11.26
N LEU A 140 -16.45 -0.63 -10.41
CA LEU A 140 -16.59 -1.01 -9.01
C LEU A 140 -16.72 0.23 -8.13
N THR A 141 -17.39 0.07 -6.98
CA THR A 141 -17.34 1.01 -5.85
C THR A 141 -17.01 0.20 -4.60
N PHE A 142 -16.13 0.72 -3.77
CA PHE A 142 -15.63 0.01 -2.60
C PHE A 142 -16.17 0.65 -1.33
N ASP A 143 -17.23 0.08 -0.79
CA ASP A 143 -17.78 0.47 0.51
C ASP A 143 -17.15 -0.35 1.63
N ASN A 144 -17.10 0.23 2.83
CA ASN A 144 -16.55 -0.39 4.04
C ASN A 144 -15.13 -0.96 3.82
N ALA A 145 -14.28 -0.22 3.12
CA ALA A 145 -12.97 -0.69 2.69
C ALA A 145 -11.84 0.28 3.04
N ILE A 146 -10.65 -0.29 3.26
CA ILE A 146 -9.41 0.47 3.22
C ILE A 146 -8.67 0.06 1.96
N ILE A 147 -8.45 1.02 1.07
CA ILE A 147 -7.80 0.83 -0.21
C ILE A 147 -6.35 1.29 -0.07
N ILE A 148 -5.40 0.45 -0.44
CA ILE A 148 -3.98 0.79 -0.49
C ILE A 148 -3.53 0.70 -1.93
N VAL A 149 -3.10 1.81 -2.49
CA VAL A 149 -2.56 1.89 -3.86
C VAL A 149 -1.04 1.96 -3.74
N ASP A 150 -0.39 0.83 -4.05
CA ASP A 150 1.06 0.73 -3.92
C ASP A 150 1.76 0.95 -5.27
N GLU A 151 3.01 1.44 -5.21
CA GLU A 151 3.81 1.82 -6.40
C GLU A 151 3.05 2.79 -7.31
N CYS A 152 2.36 3.77 -6.70
CA CYS A 152 1.47 4.68 -7.44
C CYS A 152 2.23 5.57 -8.47
N GLN A 153 3.55 5.69 -8.40
CA GLN A 153 4.37 6.36 -9.41
C GLN A 153 4.33 5.64 -10.77
N ASN A 154 3.93 4.36 -10.80
CA ASN A 154 3.80 3.57 -12.03
C ASN A 154 2.35 3.56 -12.57
N ILE A 155 1.49 4.42 -12.03
CA ILE A 155 0.08 4.56 -12.40
C ILE A 155 -0.10 5.94 -13.04
N ASN A 156 -0.72 6.00 -14.22
CA ASN A 156 -0.97 7.27 -14.88
C ASN A 156 -2.11 8.05 -14.21
N PHE A 157 -2.20 9.37 -14.48
CA PHE A 157 -3.21 10.24 -13.86
C PHE A 157 -4.63 9.74 -14.01
N HIS A 158 -5.02 9.29 -15.21
CA HIS A 158 -6.37 8.82 -15.48
C HIS A 158 -6.73 7.56 -14.67
N GLU A 159 -5.77 6.67 -14.45
CA GLU A 159 -5.96 5.52 -13.57
C GLU A 159 -6.07 5.93 -12.11
N LEU A 160 -5.21 6.87 -11.64
CA LEU A 160 -5.28 7.42 -10.28
C LEU A 160 -6.63 8.09 -10.01
N ASP A 161 -7.12 8.91 -10.96
CA ASP A 161 -8.44 9.52 -10.92
C ASP A 161 -9.56 8.48 -10.90
N THR A 162 -9.42 7.42 -11.71
CA THR A 162 -10.35 6.29 -11.67
C THR A 162 -10.37 5.64 -10.29
N ILE A 163 -9.21 5.37 -9.68
CA ILE A 163 -9.11 4.70 -8.38
C ILE A 163 -9.76 5.54 -7.28
N ILE A 164 -9.42 6.83 -7.17
CA ILE A 164 -9.94 7.68 -6.09
C ILE A 164 -11.45 7.84 -6.16
N THR A 165 -12.02 7.86 -7.38
CA THR A 165 -13.47 7.94 -7.59
C THR A 165 -14.21 6.63 -7.29
N ARG A 166 -13.53 5.54 -6.94
CA ARG A 166 -14.10 4.25 -6.49
C ARG A 166 -14.23 4.14 -4.98
N VAL A 167 -13.68 5.09 -4.23
CA VAL A 167 -13.81 5.11 -2.77
C VAL A 167 -15.27 5.37 -2.42
N GLY A 168 -15.90 4.39 -1.80
CA GLY A 168 -17.31 4.42 -1.42
C GLY A 168 -17.53 4.80 0.04
N GLN A 169 -18.72 4.52 0.52
CA GLN A 169 -19.15 4.88 1.87
C GLN A 169 -18.32 4.13 2.93
N ASP A 170 -17.99 4.83 4.02
CA ASP A 170 -17.24 4.30 5.17
C ASP A 170 -15.87 3.68 4.77
N SER A 171 -15.29 4.21 3.68
CA SER A 171 -14.03 3.75 3.13
C SER A 171 -12.95 4.81 3.23
N ARG A 172 -11.69 4.37 3.23
CA ARG A 172 -10.51 5.23 3.26
C ARG A 172 -9.47 4.74 2.26
N ILE A 173 -8.58 5.63 1.84
CA ILE A 173 -7.56 5.31 0.85
C ILE A 173 -6.17 5.78 1.31
N MET A 174 -5.15 4.98 0.96
CA MET A 174 -3.75 5.31 1.12
C MET A 174 -3.02 5.10 -0.21
N PHE A 175 -2.27 6.09 -0.65
CA PHE A 175 -1.36 5.98 -1.79
C PHE A 175 0.08 5.87 -1.27
N CYS A 176 0.85 4.97 -1.87
CA CYS A 176 2.28 4.76 -1.59
C CYS A 176 3.06 4.84 -2.89
N GLY A 177 4.09 5.68 -2.95
CA GLY A 177 4.90 5.84 -4.16
C GLY A 177 6.27 6.44 -3.91
N ASP A 178 7.12 6.32 -4.91
CA ASP A 178 8.46 6.91 -4.94
C ASP A 178 8.62 7.66 -6.26
N PHE A 179 8.68 8.98 -6.22
CA PHE A 179 8.77 9.81 -7.44
C PHE A 179 10.08 9.65 -8.19
N ASP A 180 11.14 9.23 -7.48
CA ASP A 180 12.46 9.01 -8.06
C ASP A 180 12.57 7.63 -8.76
N GLN A 181 11.58 6.76 -8.60
CA GLN A 181 11.55 5.41 -9.14
C GLN A 181 10.27 5.17 -9.96
N THR A 182 10.19 5.74 -11.16
CA THR A 182 9.04 5.53 -12.04
C THR A 182 9.42 4.75 -13.29
N ASP A 183 8.62 3.74 -13.62
CA ASP A 183 8.72 2.98 -14.86
C ASP A 183 7.98 3.67 -16.03
N LEU A 184 7.29 4.79 -15.78
CA LEU A 184 6.59 5.57 -16.80
C LEU A 184 7.60 6.25 -17.73
N GLN A 185 7.47 6.02 -19.03
CA GLN A 185 8.43 6.50 -20.03
C GLN A 185 8.07 7.88 -20.60
N LYS A 186 6.78 8.24 -20.56
CA LYS A 186 6.31 9.49 -21.15
C LYS A 186 6.31 10.62 -20.13
N THR A 187 6.86 11.76 -20.50
CA THR A 187 6.90 12.97 -19.67
C THR A 187 5.50 13.38 -19.17
N ASN A 188 4.47 13.27 -20.00
CA ASN A 188 3.10 13.61 -19.63
C ASN A 188 2.54 12.68 -18.55
N GLU A 189 2.95 11.41 -18.51
CA GLU A 189 2.53 10.44 -17.48
C GLU A 189 3.24 10.72 -16.16
N LYS A 190 4.53 11.11 -16.19
CA LYS A 190 5.28 11.56 -15.00
C LYS A 190 4.65 12.82 -14.39
N ASN A 191 4.26 13.78 -15.20
CA ASN A 191 3.61 15.02 -14.73
C ASN A 191 2.25 14.75 -14.08
N GLY A 192 1.53 13.73 -14.53
CA GLY A 192 0.23 13.38 -13.99
C GLY A 192 0.23 13.03 -12.49
N LEU A 193 1.28 12.39 -12.00
CA LEU A 193 1.41 12.09 -10.57
C LEU A 193 1.62 13.36 -9.74
N HIS A 194 2.40 14.32 -10.24
CA HIS A 194 2.59 15.60 -9.57
C HIS A 194 1.28 16.41 -9.50
N ASP A 195 0.50 16.43 -10.59
CA ASP A 195 -0.80 17.10 -10.61
C ASP A 195 -1.78 16.42 -9.65
N PHE A 196 -1.76 15.09 -9.58
CA PHE A 196 -2.56 14.33 -8.62
C PHE A 196 -2.19 14.68 -7.17
N LEU A 197 -0.88 14.73 -6.85
CA LEU A 197 -0.42 15.14 -5.52
C LEU A 197 -0.84 16.57 -5.18
N ARG A 198 -0.79 17.50 -6.14
CA ARG A 198 -1.26 18.89 -5.90
C ARG A 198 -2.73 18.92 -5.55
N ILE A 199 -3.57 18.16 -6.27
CA ILE A 199 -5.01 18.07 -5.96
C ILE A 199 -5.20 17.53 -4.53
N LEU A 200 -4.54 16.44 -4.17
CA LEU A 200 -4.67 15.85 -2.83
C LEU A 200 -4.16 16.78 -1.72
N GLY A 201 -3.15 17.61 -2.03
CA GLY A 201 -2.60 18.60 -1.10
C GLY A 201 -3.58 19.72 -0.73
N GLU A 202 -4.54 20.02 -1.62
CA GLU A 202 -5.61 21.01 -1.37
C GLU A 202 -6.81 20.40 -0.63
N MET A 203 -6.87 19.09 -0.44
CA MET A 203 -7.98 18.39 0.20
C MET A 203 -7.75 18.25 1.70
N GLU A 204 -8.67 18.78 2.51
CA GLU A 204 -8.60 18.61 3.98
C GLU A 204 -8.69 17.15 4.43
N GLU A 205 -9.29 16.27 3.63
CA GLU A 205 -9.45 14.86 3.91
C GLU A 205 -8.15 14.06 3.75
N PHE A 206 -7.12 14.65 3.13
CA PHE A 206 -5.83 14.02 2.91
C PHE A 206 -4.74 14.55 3.84
N ASN A 207 -3.79 13.69 4.12
CA ASN A 207 -2.48 14.05 4.65
C ASN A 207 -1.42 13.54 3.69
N CYS A 208 -0.61 14.44 3.15
CA CYS A 208 0.51 14.12 2.26
C CYS A 208 1.79 14.14 3.10
N THR A 209 2.49 13.01 3.18
CA THR A 209 3.75 12.89 3.95
C THR A 209 4.89 12.52 3.01
N GLU A 210 5.89 13.40 2.93
CA GLU A 210 7.14 13.15 2.22
C GLU A 210 8.15 12.46 3.12
N PHE A 211 8.62 11.28 2.70
CA PHE A 211 9.68 10.56 3.38
C PHE A 211 11.02 10.91 2.78
N THR A 212 11.95 11.28 3.65
CA THR A 212 13.30 11.72 3.29
C THR A 212 14.34 10.63 3.55
N ILE A 213 15.59 10.91 3.22
CA ILE A 213 16.76 10.06 3.55
C ILE A 213 16.82 9.75 5.05
N GLY A 214 16.40 10.70 5.91
CA GLY A 214 16.36 10.53 7.37
C GLY A 214 15.42 9.43 7.84
N ASP A 215 14.39 9.12 7.04
CA ASP A 215 13.37 8.14 7.36
C ASP A 215 13.70 6.71 6.94
N ILE A 216 14.87 6.46 6.35
CA ILE A 216 15.27 5.12 5.90
C ILE A 216 15.52 4.20 7.10
N VAL A 217 14.67 3.19 7.25
CA VAL A 217 14.67 2.20 8.36
C VAL A 217 15.19 0.82 7.91
N ARG A 218 16.19 0.80 7.07
CA ARG A 218 16.83 -0.43 6.58
C ARG A 218 18.08 -0.77 7.42
N SER A 219 18.58 -2.02 7.29
CA SER A 219 19.85 -2.44 7.90
C SER A 219 21.00 -1.52 7.50
N GLY A 220 22.04 -1.42 8.33
CA GLY A 220 23.14 -0.48 8.17
C GLY A 220 23.76 -0.48 6.76
N PHE A 221 24.00 -1.65 6.17
CA PHE A 221 24.54 -1.79 4.81
C PHE A 221 23.58 -1.23 3.74
N VAL A 222 22.32 -1.68 3.76
CA VAL A 222 21.30 -1.24 2.78
C VAL A 222 21.03 0.26 2.94
N ARG A 223 20.97 0.75 4.17
CA ARG A 223 20.81 2.19 4.45
C ARG A 223 21.98 3.00 3.88
N SER A 224 23.20 2.55 4.09
CA SER A 224 24.41 3.19 3.56
C SER A 224 24.40 3.24 2.02
N TYR A 225 24.02 2.14 1.38
CA TYR A 225 23.89 2.10 -0.09
C TYR A 225 22.86 3.11 -0.61
N LEU A 226 21.65 3.11 -0.02
CA LEU A 226 20.58 4.03 -0.45
C LEU A 226 20.98 5.50 -0.26
N ILE A 227 21.60 5.84 0.87
CA ILE A 227 22.09 7.20 1.14
C ILE A 227 23.13 7.62 0.11
N ASN A 228 24.09 6.75 -0.21
CA ASN A 228 25.13 7.07 -1.18
C ASN A 228 24.58 7.16 -2.61
N LYS A 229 23.63 6.29 -2.98
CA LYS A 229 22.92 6.37 -4.27
C LYS A 229 22.26 7.75 -4.47
N ILE A 230 21.52 8.20 -3.46
CA ILE A 230 20.82 9.51 -3.49
C ILE A 230 21.85 10.65 -3.54
N LYS A 231 22.91 10.62 -2.70
CA LYS A 231 23.96 11.67 -2.70
C LYS A 231 24.68 11.79 -4.02
N LEU A 232 24.83 10.71 -4.75
CA LEU A 232 25.48 10.67 -6.05
C LEU A 232 24.52 11.00 -7.22
N GLY A 233 23.23 11.20 -6.95
CA GLY A 233 22.21 11.46 -7.98
C GLY A 233 21.99 10.28 -8.93
N ILE A 234 22.36 9.06 -8.55
CA ILE A 234 22.27 7.90 -9.42
C ILE A 234 20.84 7.33 -9.39
N GLY A 235 20.21 7.22 -10.58
CA GLY A 235 18.85 6.72 -10.74
C GLY A 235 17.75 7.71 -10.35
N MET A 236 18.04 9.00 -10.48
CA MET A 236 17.11 10.13 -10.38
C MET A 236 16.91 10.75 -11.77
N GLU A 237 16.59 9.93 -12.78
CA GLU A 237 16.33 10.41 -14.15
C GLU A 237 14.85 10.72 -14.38
#